data_4d10baca0cd05c2d305d41780b475443
#
_entry.id   4d10baca0cd05c2d305d41780b475443
#
_cell.length_a   1.000
_cell.length_b   1.000
_cell.length_c   1.000
_cell.angle_alpha   90.00
_cell.angle_beta   90.00
_cell.angle_gamma   90.00
#
_symmetry.space_group_name_H-M   'P 1'
#
loop_
_entity.id
_entity.type
_entity.pdbx_description
1 polymer ?
#
loop_
_entity_poly.entity_id
_entity_poly.type
_entity_poly.pdbx_seq_one_letter_code
_entity_poly.pdbx_strand_id
1 'polypeptide(L)'
;MKHKLINLLTFAVFAVFYANAQLLPYQNPKLSSEQRASDLVSRLTLEEKTLLMMDQSPAIPRLGIPEFQWWNEALHGVGRNGYATVFPITMCMAASWNNDLLQQVFTAVSDEARAKNQIARQSGKIKRYQCLSFWTPNINIFRDPRWGRGQETYGEDPYLTSRMGLAVVNGLQGPRTSRYRKLLACAKHFAVHSGPEWNRHSFNVEDLPSRDLWETYLP
;
A
#
# COMPACT_ATOMS: atom_id res chain seq x y z
N MET A 1 52.55 -22.61 -26.84
CA MET A 1 51.21 -22.78 -27.40
C MET A 1 50.16 -23.24 -26.38
N LYS A 2 50.43 -24.21 -25.50
CA LYS A 2 49.45 -24.74 -24.51
C LYS A 2 48.91 -23.66 -23.54
N HIS A 3 49.71 -22.75 -23.02
CA HIS A 3 49.27 -21.70 -22.11
C HIS A 3 48.32 -20.66 -22.76
N LYS A 4 48.51 -20.36 -24.05
CA LYS A 4 47.62 -19.41 -24.77
C LYS A 4 46.25 -20.03 -25.03
N LEU A 5 46.22 -21.35 -25.27
CA LEU A 5 44.94 -22.09 -25.47
C LEU A 5 44.12 -22.18 -24.17
N ILE A 6 44.80 -22.45 -23.04
CA ILE A 6 44.16 -22.48 -21.72
C ILE A 6 43.54 -21.12 -21.34
N ASN A 7 44.32 -20.02 -21.53
CA ASN A 7 43.83 -18.68 -21.24
C ASN A 7 42.63 -18.31 -22.14
N LEU A 8 42.61 -18.73 -23.40
CA LEU A 8 41.47 -18.50 -24.33
C LEU A 8 40.24 -19.26 -23.91
N LEU A 9 40.38 -20.53 -23.50
CA LEU A 9 39.28 -21.32 -22.97
C LEU A 9 38.71 -20.76 -21.66
N THR A 10 39.58 -20.32 -20.75
CA THR A 10 39.12 -19.70 -19.48
C THR A 10 38.37 -18.41 -19.72
N PHE A 11 38.84 -17.59 -20.65
CA PHE A 11 38.15 -16.35 -21.03
C PHE A 11 36.81 -16.62 -21.71
N ALA A 12 36.74 -17.63 -22.58
CA ALA A 12 35.49 -18.03 -23.23
C ALA A 12 34.45 -18.58 -22.23
N VAL A 13 34.87 -19.37 -21.23
CA VAL A 13 34.01 -19.88 -20.16
C VAL A 13 33.49 -18.73 -19.28
N PHE A 14 34.36 -17.78 -18.90
CA PHE A 14 33.93 -16.59 -18.17
C PHE A 14 32.97 -15.71 -18.99
N ALA A 15 33.21 -15.51 -20.29
CA ALA A 15 32.33 -14.75 -21.16
C ALA A 15 30.93 -15.39 -21.30
N VAL A 16 30.85 -16.72 -21.35
CA VAL A 16 29.57 -17.44 -21.38
C VAL A 16 28.81 -17.31 -20.06
N PHE A 17 29.48 -17.27 -18.90
CA PHE A 17 28.84 -17.02 -17.61
C PHE A 17 28.35 -15.58 -17.47
N TYR A 18 29.04 -14.58 -18.01
CA TYR A 18 28.59 -13.19 -18.01
C TYR A 18 27.46 -12.91 -19.02
N ALA A 19 27.38 -13.66 -20.11
CA ALA A 19 26.35 -13.48 -21.14
C ALA A 19 24.94 -13.93 -20.69
N ASN A 20 24.79 -14.71 -19.59
CA ASN A 20 23.52 -15.22 -19.11
C ASN A 20 22.90 -14.46 -17.94
N ALA A 21 23.45 -13.33 -17.53
CA ALA A 21 22.87 -12.48 -16.48
C ALA A 21 21.91 -11.43 -17.03
N GLN A 22 21.13 -11.76 -18.05
CA GLN A 22 20.07 -10.87 -18.51
C GLN A 22 18.97 -10.82 -17.46
N LEU A 23 18.73 -9.61 -16.90
CA LEU A 23 17.65 -9.39 -15.95
C LEU A 23 16.32 -9.86 -16.56
N LEU A 24 15.59 -10.65 -15.81
CA LEU A 24 14.24 -11.02 -16.22
C LEU A 24 13.37 -9.75 -16.35
N PRO A 25 12.37 -9.72 -17.26
CA PRO A 25 11.57 -8.53 -17.49
C PRO A 25 11.01 -7.91 -16.21
N TYR A 26 10.51 -8.72 -15.26
CA TYR A 26 9.98 -8.18 -13.98
C TYR A 26 11.08 -7.53 -13.11
N GLN A 27 12.34 -7.89 -13.26
CA GLN A 27 13.48 -7.31 -12.55
C GLN A 27 14.02 -6.06 -13.24
N ASN A 28 13.66 -5.84 -14.50
CA ASN A 28 14.18 -4.72 -15.28
C ASN A 28 13.50 -3.38 -14.90
N PRO A 29 14.20 -2.47 -14.20
CA PRO A 29 13.60 -1.21 -13.77
C PRO A 29 13.31 -0.23 -14.91
N LYS A 30 13.73 -0.51 -16.14
CA LYS A 30 13.45 0.33 -17.31
C LYS A 30 12.05 0.06 -17.90
N LEU A 31 11.46 -1.10 -17.62
CA LEU A 31 10.11 -1.44 -18.05
C LEU A 31 9.05 -0.77 -17.15
N SER A 32 7.83 -0.64 -17.67
CA SER A 32 6.71 -0.14 -16.90
C SER A 32 6.29 -1.10 -15.77
N SER A 33 5.59 -0.61 -14.77
CA SER A 33 5.09 -1.44 -13.67
C SER A 33 4.17 -2.55 -14.18
N GLU A 34 3.34 -2.25 -15.17
CA GLU A 34 2.40 -3.18 -15.80
C GLU A 34 3.14 -4.31 -16.53
N GLN A 35 4.16 -3.96 -17.32
CA GLN A 35 4.99 -4.94 -18.03
C GLN A 35 5.71 -5.87 -17.05
N ARG A 36 6.26 -5.30 -15.99
CA ARG A 36 6.96 -6.05 -14.93
C ARG A 36 6.01 -6.95 -14.16
N ALA A 37 4.82 -6.44 -13.80
CA ALA A 37 3.81 -7.20 -13.09
C ALA A 37 3.27 -8.36 -13.95
N SER A 38 2.98 -8.11 -15.22
CA SER A 38 2.50 -9.13 -16.16
C SER A 38 3.51 -10.27 -16.33
N ASP A 39 4.79 -9.95 -16.51
CA ASP A 39 5.86 -10.98 -16.60
C ASP A 39 5.99 -11.75 -15.30
N LEU A 40 5.96 -11.08 -14.13
CA LEU A 40 6.03 -11.75 -12.84
C LEU A 40 4.86 -12.71 -12.64
N VAL A 41 3.62 -12.24 -12.88
CA VAL A 41 2.40 -13.04 -12.71
C VAL A 41 2.40 -14.27 -13.61
N SER A 42 2.94 -14.17 -14.82
CA SER A 42 3.05 -15.33 -15.74
C SER A 42 3.98 -16.43 -15.22
N ARG A 43 4.90 -16.09 -14.32
CA ARG A 43 5.87 -17.02 -13.72
C ARG A 43 5.41 -17.67 -12.42
N LEU A 44 4.35 -17.13 -11.80
CA LEU A 44 3.81 -17.62 -10.55
C LEU A 44 2.95 -18.87 -10.75
N THR A 45 3.08 -19.84 -9.84
CA THR A 45 2.12 -20.95 -9.74
C THR A 45 0.79 -20.46 -9.17
N LEU A 46 -0.26 -21.30 -9.24
CA LEU A 46 -1.56 -20.95 -8.67
C LEU A 46 -1.46 -20.77 -7.15
N GLU A 47 -0.73 -21.65 -6.46
CA GLU A 47 -0.50 -21.58 -5.02
C GLU A 47 0.23 -20.29 -4.64
N GLU A 48 1.27 -19.91 -5.38
CA GLU A 48 1.99 -18.67 -5.13
C GLU A 48 1.10 -17.43 -5.35
N LYS A 49 0.23 -17.45 -6.37
CA LYS A 49 -0.74 -16.38 -6.59
C LYS A 49 -1.71 -16.23 -5.43
N THR A 50 -2.24 -17.34 -4.91
CA THR A 50 -3.17 -17.31 -3.77
C THR A 50 -2.48 -16.84 -2.49
N LEU A 51 -1.25 -17.26 -2.23
CA LEU A 51 -0.47 -16.81 -1.08
C LEU A 51 -0.13 -15.31 -1.13
N LEU A 52 0.10 -14.75 -2.32
CA LEU A 52 0.33 -13.30 -2.47
C LEU A 52 -0.90 -12.44 -2.19
N MET A 53 -2.10 -13.02 -2.13
CA MET A 53 -3.34 -12.32 -1.75
C MET A 53 -3.54 -12.20 -0.24
N MET A 54 -2.69 -12.83 0.57
CA MET A 54 -2.72 -12.72 2.03
C MET A 54 -2.16 -11.38 2.49
N ASP A 55 -2.59 -10.88 3.64
CA ASP A 55 -2.05 -9.64 4.26
C ASP A 55 -0.57 -9.77 4.61
N GLN A 56 -0.08 -10.98 4.78
CA GLN A 56 1.32 -11.36 4.87
C GLN A 56 1.66 -12.25 3.68
N SER A 57 2.17 -11.65 2.61
CA SER A 57 2.60 -12.38 1.43
C SER A 57 3.97 -13.02 1.69
N PRO A 58 4.10 -14.35 1.60
CA PRO A 58 5.38 -15.03 1.84
C PRO A 58 6.40 -14.70 0.74
N ALA A 59 7.67 -14.94 1.03
CA ALA A 59 8.72 -14.86 0.03
C ALA A 59 8.55 -15.94 -1.05
N ILE A 60 8.99 -15.62 -2.27
CA ILE A 60 9.10 -16.59 -3.38
C ILE A 60 10.58 -16.67 -3.80
N PRO A 61 11.39 -17.47 -3.09
CA PRO A 61 12.85 -17.48 -3.26
C PRO A 61 13.30 -17.78 -4.69
N ARG A 62 12.62 -18.68 -5.41
CA ARG A 62 12.96 -19.04 -6.80
C ARG A 62 12.86 -17.87 -7.78
N LEU A 63 12.08 -16.82 -7.42
CA LEU A 63 11.94 -15.59 -8.20
C LEU A 63 12.63 -14.40 -7.52
N GLY A 64 13.32 -14.60 -6.40
CA GLY A 64 13.96 -13.53 -5.65
C GLY A 64 12.96 -12.49 -5.09
N ILE A 65 11.70 -12.87 -4.87
CA ILE A 65 10.67 -12.02 -4.29
C ILE A 65 10.72 -12.15 -2.77
N PRO A 66 10.97 -11.05 -2.02
CA PRO A 66 10.95 -11.08 -0.56
C PRO A 66 9.52 -11.17 -0.03
N GLU A 67 9.37 -11.54 1.25
CA GLU A 67 8.10 -11.41 1.95
C GLU A 67 7.63 -9.96 1.98
N PHE A 68 6.32 -9.75 2.00
CA PHE A 68 5.71 -8.43 2.07
C PHE A 68 4.56 -8.41 3.07
N GLN A 69 4.52 -7.33 3.88
CA GLN A 69 3.49 -7.09 4.88
C GLN A 69 2.56 -5.98 4.37
N TRP A 70 1.34 -6.33 3.98
CA TRP A 70 0.36 -5.38 3.45
C TRP A 70 -0.29 -4.52 4.54
N TRP A 71 -0.34 -5.02 5.77
CA TRP A 71 -1.04 -4.36 6.85
C TRP A 71 -0.16 -3.33 7.56
N ASN A 72 -0.37 -2.06 7.21
CA ASN A 72 0.17 -0.91 7.93
C ASN A 72 -0.95 0.12 8.09
N GLU A 73 -0.88 0.93 9.13
CA GLU A 73 -1.93 1.87 9.51
C GLU A 73 -1.37 3.27 9.71
N ALA A 74 -2.12 4.28 9.25
CA ALA A 74 -1.76 5.69 9.40
C ALA A 74 -2.99 6.60 9.37
N LEU A 75 -4.00 6.37 10.22
CA LEU A 75 -5.22 7.20 10.22
C LEU A 75 -4.95 8.64 10.68
N HIS A 76 -4.02 8.84 11.60
CA HIS A 76 -3.61 10.16 12.09
C HIS A 76 -2.13 10.20 12.53
N GLY A 77 -1.27 9.57 11.77
CA GLY A 77 0.15 9.32 12.00
C GLY A 77 0.47 7.84 11.83
N VAL A 78 1.75 7.48 11.72
CA VAL A 78 2.17 6.09 11.56
C VAL A 78 1.79 5.28 12.80
N GLY A 79 0.89 4.31 12.63
CA GLY A 79 0.38 3.47 13.71
C GLY A 79 1.21 2.20 13.94
N ARG A 80 1.25 1.71 15.18
CA ARG A 80 1.78 0.40 15.60
C ARG A 80 3.24 0.11 15.22
N ASN A 81 4.03 1.16 14.98
CA ASN A 81 5.44 1.05 14.58
C ASN A 81 6.35 1.94 15.44
N GLY A 82 6.29 1.75 16.77
CA GLY A 82 7.04 2.54 17.73
C GLY A 82 6.56 3.99 17.83
N TYR A 83 7.45 4.89 18.26
CA TYR A 83 7.12 6.31 18.36
C TYR A 83 7.00 6.94 16.97
N ALA A 84 5.96 7.77 16.80
CA ALA A 84 5.67 8.52 15.59
C ALA A 84 4.97 9.83 15.94
N THR A 85 4.95 10.77 15.00
CA THR A 85 4.14 11.99 15.14
C THR A 85 2.67 11.63 15.19
N VAL A 86 1.96 12.12 16.20
CA VAL A 86 0.51 11.93 16.37
C VAL A 86 -0.18 13.22 16.01
N PHE A 87 -1.01 13.16 14.98
CA PHE A 87 -1.88 14.25 14.56
C PHE A 87 -3.27 14.10 15.20
N PRO A 88 -4.13 15.14 15.17
CA PRO A 88 -5.51 15.01 15.60
C PRO A 88 -6.22 13.83 14.92
N ILE A 89 -7.22 13.24 15.59
CA ILE A 89 -8.01 12.16 14.99
C ILE A 89 -8.68 12.64 13.70
N THR A 90 -8.99 11.71 12.82
CA THR A 90 -9.47 11.96 11.45
C THR A 90 -10.66 12.93 11.41
N MET A 91 -11.65 12.74 12.27
CA MET A 91 -12.83 13.63 12.36
C MET A 91 -12.46 15.07 12.76
N CYS A 92 -11.49 15.25 13.67
CA CYS A 92 -11.01 16.59 14.03
C CYS A 92 -10.27 17.25 12.87
N MET A 93 -9.47 16.49 12.12
CA MET A 93 -8.83 16.99 10.91
C MET A 93 -9.85 17.39 9.84
N ALA A 94 -10.92 16.62 9.68
CA ALA A 94 -12.03 16.94 8.76
C ALA A 94 -12.76 18.22 9.13
N ALA A 95 -12.93 18.49 10.44
CA ALA A 95 -13.55 19.72 10.95
C ALA A 95 -12.78 21.00 10.59
N SER A 96 -11.54 20.91 10.14
CA SER A 96 -10.78 22.05 9.61
C SER A 96 -11.26 22.52 8.24
N TRP A 97 -11.95 21.68 7.46
CA TRP A 97 -12.36 21.91 6.07
C TRP A 97 -11.21 22.29 5.14
N ASN A 98 -9.97 21.93 5.51
CA ASN A 98 -8.75 22.33 4.83
C ASN A 98 -8.04 21.13 4.20
N ASN A 99 -8.33 20.85 2.92
CA ASN A 99 -7.73 19.72 2.19
C ASN A 99 -6.21 19.89 2.04
N ASP A 100 -5.73 21.12 1.85
CA ASP A 100 -4.31 21.37 1.60
C ASP A 100 -3.49 21.11 2.87
N LEU A 101 -4.00 21.52 4.03
CA LEU A 101 -3.40 21.18 5.31
C LEU A 101 -3.38 19.68 5.53
N LEU A 102 -4.48 18.97 5.23
CA LEU A 102 -4.55 17.54 5.37
C LEU A 102 -3.56 16.83 4.46
N GLN A 103 -3.41 17.27 3.22
CA GLN A 103 -2.39 16.74 2.30
C GLN A 103 -0.97 16.94 2.84
N GLN A 104 -0.66 18.11 3.44
CA GLN A 104 0.63 18.37 4.07
C GLN A 104 0.88 17.42 5.26
N VAL A 105 -0.12 17.23 6.13
CA VAL A 105 -0.06 16.26 7.23
C VAL A 105 0.31 14.87 6.72
N PHE A 106 -0.42 14.37 5.71
CA PHE A 106 -0.15 13.03 5.20
C PHE A 106 1.11 12.94 4.33
N THR A 107 1.60 14.05 3.82
CA THR A 107 2.95 14.12 3.24
C THR A 107 4.01 13.88 4.32
N ALA A 108 3.90 14.55 5.48
CA ALA A 108 4.80 14.31 6.62
C ALA A 108 4.69 12.87 7.14
N VAL A 109 3.47 12.34 7.29
CA VAL A 109 3.24 10.93 7.66
C VAL A 109 3.94 9.97 6.70
N SER A 110 3.88 10.25 5.40
CA SER A 110 4.52 9.39 4.39
C SER A 110 6.05 9.47 4.46
N ASP A 111 6.63 10.62 4.76
CA ASP A 111 8.08 10.77 4.96
C ASP A 111 8.54 9.99 6.19
N GLU A 112 7.81 10.11 7.29
CA GLU A 112 8.10 9.36 8.52
C GLU A 112 7.98 7.85 8.31
N ALA A 113 6.94 7.38 7.61
CA ALA A 113 6.77 5.97 7.27
C ALA A 113 7.93 5.43 6.41
N ARG A 114 8.41 6.22 5.44
CA ARG A 114 9.58 5.88 4.61
C ARG A 114 10.85 5.77 5.45
N ALA A 115 11.09 6.72 6.34
CA ALA A 115 12.25 6.69 7.24
C ALA A 115 12.23 5.44 8.14
N LYS A 116 11.09 5.11 8.74
CA LYS A 116 10.90 3.92 9.57
C LYS A 116 11.11 2.62 8.78
N ASN A 117 10.58 2.55 7.56
CA ASN A 117 10.79 1.39 6.69
C ASN A 117 12.27 1.23 6.31
N GLN A 118 12.99 2.33 6.06
CA GLN A 118 14.42 2.28 5.76
C GLN A 118 15.23 1.71 6.94
N ILE A 119 14.92 2.14 8.16
CA ILE A 119 15.55 1.59 9.38
C ILE A 119 15.24 0.10 9.53
N ALA A 120 13.98 -0.30 9.33
CA ALA A 120 13.59 -1.71 9.39
C ALA A 120 14.34 -2.56 8.34
N ARG A 121 14.50 -2.05 7.10
CA ARG A 121 15.28 -2.71 6.05
C ARG A 121 16.74 -2.90 6.44
N GLN A 122 17.35 -1.90 7.06
CA GLN A 122 18.75 -1.97 7.52
C GLN A 122 18.94 -3.01 8.63
N SER A 123 17.92 -3.29 9.42
CA SER A 123 17.97 -4.36 10.44
C SER A 123 17.87 -5.79 9.85
N GLY A 124 17.64 -5.91 8.55
CA GLY A 124 17.56 -7.19 7.83
C GLY A 124 16.22 -7.92 7.95
N LYS A 125 15.29 -7.47 8.78
CA LYS A 125 13.97 -8.09 8.94
C LYS A 125 12.85 -7.05 9.06
N ILE A 126 11.95 -7.06 8.09
CA ILE A 126 10.75 -6.22 8.11
C ILE A 126 9.62 -6.98 8.81
N LYS A 127 9.00 -6.34 9.80
CA LYS A 127 7.85 -6.88 10.53
C LYS A 127 6.54 -6.26 10.04
N ARG A 128 5.41 -6.81 10.49
CA ARG A 128 4.09 -6.19 10.33
C ARG A 128 4.14 -4.73 10.81
N TYR A 129 3.46 -3.83 10.15
CA TYR A 129 3.44 -2.37 10.35
C TYR A 129 4.73 -1.62 9.94
N GLN A 130 5.69 -2.29 9.28
CA GLN A 130 6.95 -1.67 8.86
C GLN A 130 7.12 -1.57 7.34
N CYS A 131 6.13 -2.03 6.56
CA CYS A 131 6.10 -1.92 5.11
C CYS A 131 5.47 -0.60 4.64
N LEU A 132 5.23 -0.48 3.33
CA LEU A 132 4.86 0.78 2.66
C LEU A 132 3.47 0.72 2.00
N SER A 133 2.65 -0.27 2.31
CA SER A 133 1.23 -0.33 1.94
C SER A 133 0.40 0.00 3.18
N PHE A 134 -0.45 1.03 3.10
CA PHE A 134 -1.20 1.55 4.25
C PHE A 134 -2.71 1.40 4.03
N TRP A 135 -3.40 0.81 4.98
CA TRP A 135 -4.86 0.65 4.97
C TRP A 135 -5.53 1.94 5.47
N THR A 136 -5.33 2.99 4.71
CA THR A 136 -5.71 4.39 4.94
C THR A 136 -5.97 5.06 3.60
N PRO A 137 -7.00 5.92 3.46
CA PRO A 137 -7.93 6.46 4.46
C PRO A 137 -9.13 5.56 4.77
N ASN A 138 -9.79 5.80 5.91
CA ASN A 138 -11.14 5.30 6.17
C ASN A 138 -12.16 6.28 5.59
N ILE A 139 -12.76 5.93 4.45
CA ILE A 139 -13.73 6.76 3.72
C ILE A 139 -15.18 6.31 3.97
N ASN A 140 -15.44 5.54 5.01
CA ASN A 140 -16.80 5.19 5.39
C ASN A 140 -17.60 6.46 5.74
N ILE A 141 -18.86 6.50 5.34
CA ILE A 141 -19.81 7.54 5.77
C ILE A 141 -20.32 7.20 7.17
N PHE A 142 -20.12 8.11 8.12
CA PHE A 142 -20.54 7.91 9.52
C PHE A 142 -22.05 8.16 9.68
N ARG A 143 -22.86 7.22 9.22
CA ARG A 143 -24.33 7.31 9.22
C ARG A 143 -24.98 6.78 10.50
N ASP A 144 -24.31 5.98 11.29
CA ASP A 144 -24.87 5.36 12.51
C ASP A 144 -23.98 5.66 13.71
N PRO A 145 -24.47 6.45 14.71
CA PRO A 145 -23.67 6.82 15.89
C PRO A 145 -23.30 5.62 16.78
N ARG A 146 -23.93 4.46 16.60
CA ARG A 146 -23.60 3.24 17.34
C ARG A 146 -22.39 2.51 16.77
N TRP A 147 -21.87 2.96 15.64
CA TRP A 147 -20.66 2.38 15.06
C TRP A 147 -19.41 2.82 15.82
N GLY A 148 -18.69 1.85 16.43
CA GLY A 148 -17.52 2.11 17.29
C GLY A 148 -16.29 2.69 16.60
N ARG A 149 -16.27 2.82 15.26
CA ARG A 149 -15.15 3.34 14.47
C ARG A 149 -15.45 4.68 13.80
N GLY A 150 -16.51 5.36 14.22
CA GLY A 150 -16.90 6.65 13.63
C GLY A 150 -15.78 7.71 13.67
N GLN A 151 -14.98 7.75 14.73
CA GLN A 151 -13.86 8.68 14.88
C GLN A 151 -12.73 8.48 13.86
N GLU A 152 -12.69 7.35 13.18
CA GLU A 152 -11.73 7.10 12.09
C GLU A 152 -12.12 7.78 10.78
N THR A 153 -13.35 8.28 10.67
CA THR A 153 -13.92 8.83 9.43
C THR A 153 -13.81 10.34 9.34
N TYR A 154 -14.20 10.89 8.18
CA TYR A 154 -14.28 12.33 7.93
C TYR A 154 -15.69 12.89 8.22
N GLY A 155 -16.62 12.08 8.74
CA GLY A 155 -17.98 12.46 9.08
C GLY A 155 -19.02 11.81 8.16
N GLU A 156 -20.17 12.46 8.06
CA GLU A 156 -21.36 11.94 7.36
C GLU A 156 -21.54 12.49 5.94
N ASP A 157 -20.81 13.57 5.58
CA ASP A 157 -20.93 14.19 4.27
C ASP A 157 -20.03 13.52 3.21
N PRO A 158 -20.60 12.99 2.10
CA PRO A 158 -19.82 12.30 1.08
C PRO A 158 -18.87 13.23 0.31
N TYR A 159 -19.23 14.49 0.09
CA TYR A 159 -18.35 15.43 -0.59
C TYR A 159 -17.11 15.76 0.25
N LEU A 160 -17.30 16.10 1.52
CA LEU A 160 -16.19 16.33 2.45
C LEU A 160 -15.30 15.09 2.55
N THR A 161 -15.90 13.91 2.71
CA THR A 161 -15.17 12.63 2.77
C THR A 161 -14.34 12.40 1.51
N SER A 162 -14.89 12.66 0.33
CA SER A 162 -14.17 12.54 -0.95
C SER A 162 -12.98 13.49 -1.02
N ARG A 163 -13.18 14.77 -0.64
CA ARG A 163 -12.11 15.78 -0.69
C ARG A 163 -10.98 15.48 0.28
N MET A 164 -11.32 15.12 1.51
CA MET A 164 -10.35 14.73 2.54
C MET A 164 -9.65 13.42 2.18
N GLY A 165 -10.39 12.44 1.70
CA GLY A 165 -9.82 11.16 1.23
C GLY A 165 -8.80 11.34 0.11
N LEU A 166 -9.09 12.18 -0.88
CA LEU A 166 -8.15 12.55 -1.96
C LEU A 166 -6.89 13.22 -1.42
N ALA A 167 -7.02 14.14 -0.47
CA ALA A 167 -5.88 14.82 0.16
C ALA A 167 -4.96 13.81 0.85
N VAL A 168 -5.53 12.87 1.59
CA VAL A 168 -4.79 11.79 2.25
C VAL A 168 -4.07 10.89 1.24
N VAL A 169 -4.77 10.43 0.22
CA VAL A 169 -4.17 9.56 -0.82
C VAL A 169 -3.01 10.28 -1.53
N ASN A 170 -3.21 11.56 -1.90
CA ASN A 170 -2.16 12.35 -2.55
C ASN A 170 -0.95 12.57 -1.63
N GLY A 171 -1.16 12.88 -0.35
CA GLY A 171 -0.10 13.03 0.64
C GLY A 171 0.69 11.74 0.86
N LEU A 172 -0.01 10.61 1.02
CA LEU A 172 0.62 9.30 1.21
C LEU A 172 1.38 8.84 -0.04
N GLN A 173 0.79 8.94 -1.21
CA GLN A 173 1.37 8.41 -2.45
C GLN A 173 2.40 9.33 -3.10
N GLY A 174 2.39 10.62 -2.74
CA GLY A 174 3.23 11.64 -3.36
C GLY A 174 2.78 12.02 -4.78
N PRO A 175 3.56 12.85 -5.49
CA PRO A 175 3.18 13.39 -6.79
C PRO A 175 2.90 12.28 -7.83
N ARG A 176 1.85 12.46 -8.62
CA ARG A 176 1.48 11.52 -9.70
C ARG A 176 2.54 11.39 -10.79
N THR A 177 3.35 12.44 -10.96
CA THR A 177 4.46 12.47 -11.91
C THR A 177 5.69 11.70 -11.46
N SER A 178 5.76 11.32 -10.18
CA SER A 178 6.85 10.50 -9.66
C SER A 178 6.81 9.10 -10.24
N ARG A 179 7.97 8.59 -10.65
CA ARG A 179 8.11 7.22 -11.17
C ARG A 179 7.65 6.15 -10.17
N TYR A 180 7.90 6.38 -8.90
CA TYR A 180 7.53 5.46 -7.81
C TYR A 180 6.67 6.20 -6.79
N ARG A 181 5.66 5.51 -6.29
CA ARG A 181 4.85 6.01 -5.18
C ARG A 181 5.68 6.03 -3.89
N LYS A 182 5.44 7.02 -3.04
CA LYS A 182 6.06 7.06 -1.70
C LYS A 182 5.53 5.90 -0.86
N LEU A 183 4.21 5.76 -0.78
CA LEU A 183 3.48 4.67 -0.15
C LEU A 183 2.38 4.19 -1.10
N LEU A 184 1.73 3.09 -0.74
CA LEU A 184 0.48 2.66 -1.34
C LEU A 184 -0.64 2.94 -0.35
N ALA A 185 -1.60 3.76 -0.74
CA ALA A 185 -2.82 4.02 0.02
C ALA A 185 -3.92 3.02 -0.36
N CYS A 186 -4.73 2.62 0.61
CA CYS A 186 -5.88 1.76 0.42
C CYS A 186 -7.10 2.42 1.08
N ALA A 187 -7.96 3.03 0.28
CA ALA A 187 -9.22 3.56 0.75
C ALA A 187 -10.14 2.42 1.21
N LYS A 188 -10.66 2.51 2.41
CA LYS A 188 -11.47 1.46 3.05
C LYS A 188 -12.68 2.03 3.75
N HIS A 189 -13.71 1.26 3.96
CA HIS A 189 -13.93 -0.12 3.57
C HIS A 189 -14.94 -0.14 2.43
N PHE A 190 -14.64 -0.81 1.37
CA PHE A 190 -15.54 -0.92 0.21
C PHE A 190 -16.60 -1.99 0.49
N ALA A 191 -17.90 -1.67 0.44
CA ALA A 191 -18.51 -0.34 0.52
C ALA A 191 -19.64 -0.43 1.55
N VAL A 192 -20.21 0.74 1.96
CA VAL A 192 -21.38 0.80 2.88
C VAL A 192 -21.16 0.20 4.27
N HIS A 193 -19.91 0.01 4.70
CA HIS A 193 -19.56 -0.56 5.99
C HIS A 193 -19.56 0.51 7.09
N SER A 194 -20.65 0.68 7.82
CA SER A 194 -20.76 1.51 9.03
C SER A 194 -22.07 1.22 9.78
N GLY A 195 -22.20 0.00 10.23
CA GLY A 195 -23.34 -0.45 11.04
C GLY A 195 -23.05 -0.46 12.53
N PRO A 196 -24.03 -0.80 13.37
CA PRO A 196 -23.86 -0.90 14.81
C PRO A 196 -22.72 -1.83 15.22
N GLU A 197 -21.95 -1.43 16.24
CA GLU A 197 -20.71 -2.14 16.63
C GLU A 197 -20.93 -3.59 17.07
N TRP A 198 -22.05 -3.89 17.70
CA TRP A 198 -22.33 -5.25 18.21
C TRP A 198 -22.53 -6.31 17.14
N ASN A 199 -22.81 -5.91 15.88
CA ASN A 199 -22.91 -6.84 14.75
C ASN A 199 -21.88 -6.60 13.66
N ARG A 200 -20.78 -5.92 13.97
CA ARG A 200 -19.72 -5.53 13.02
C ARG A 200 -19.24 -6.66 12.12
N HIS A 201 -19.18 -7.90 12.63
CA HIS A 201 -18.70 -9.06 11.90
C HIS A 201 -19.79 -9.84 11.14
N SER A 202 -21.05 -9.51 11.39
CA SER A 202 -22.21 -10.12 10.75
C SER A 202 -23.12 -9.09 10.09
N PHE A 203 -22.64 -7.86 9.97
CA PHE A 203 -23.38 -6.76 9.38
C PHE A 203 -23.64 -7.02 7.89
N ASN A 204 -24.90 -6.98 7.52
CA ASN A 204 -25.37 -7.12 6.15
C ASN A 204 -26.21 -5.90 5.77
N VAL A 205 -26.04 -5.41 4.54
CA VAL A 205 -26.83 -4.32 3.98
C VAL A 205 -27.75 -4.92 2.94
N GLU A 206 -29.02 -4.93 3.24
CA GLU A 206 -30.09 -5.36 2.35
C GLU A 206 -30.86 -4.14 1.86
N ASP A 207 -31.42 -4.22 0.67
CA ASP A 207 -32.30 -3.23 0.08
C ASP A 207 -31.75 -1.78 0.05
N LEU A 208 -30.43 -1.64 -0.17
CA LEU A 208 -29.84 -0.32 -0.33
C LEU A 208 -30.39 0.33 -1.61
N PRO A 209 -31.06 1.50 -1.51
CA PRO A 209 -31.52 2.23 -2.69
C PRO A 209 -30.35 2.56 -3.64
N SER A 210 -30.54 2.32 -4.93
CA SER A 210 -29.50 2.62 -5.94
C SER A 210 -29.02 4.06 -5.87
N ARG A 211 -29.94 5.01 -5.58
CA ARG A 211 -29.60 6.40 -5.41
C ARG A 211 -28.59 6.61 -4.28
N ASP A 212 -28.84 6.00 -3.11
CA ASP A 212 -27.95 6.14 -1.95
C ASP A 212 -26.58 5.52 -2.23
N LEU A 213 -26.54 4.39 -2.92
CA LEU A 213 -25.29 3.77 -3.35
C LEU A 213 -24.45 4.72 -4.22
N TRP A 214 -25.06 5.31 -5.24
CA TRP A 214 -24.35 6.12 -6.24
C TRP A 214 -24.11 7.58 -5.80
N GLU A 215 -24.94 8.15 -4.93
CA GLU A 215 -24.80 9.55 -4.51
C GLU A 215 -24.08 9.70 -3.16
N THR A 216 -24.00 8.61 -2.34
CA THR A 216 -23.43 8.69 -1.00
C THR A 216 -22.19 7.81 -0.82
N TYR A 217 -22.22 6.56 -1.31
CA TYR A 217 -21.19 5.59 -0.95
C TYR A 217 -20.12 5.36 -2.02
N LEU A 218 -20.41 5.62 -3.27
CA LEU A 218 -19.46 5.40 -4.38
C LEU A 218 -18.76 6.66 -4.91
N PRO A 219 -19.18 7.90 -4.62
CA PRO A 219 -18.40 9.06 -5.04
C PRO A 219 -17.04 9.12 -4.36
#